data_d42e94445712237f0c681817e52692d4
#
_entry.id   d42e94445712237f0c681817e52692d4
#
_cell.length_a   1.000
_cell.length_b   1.000
_cell.length_c   1.000
_cell.angle_alpha   90.00
_cell.angle_beta   90.00
_cell.angle_gamma   90.00
#
_symmetry.space_group_name_H-M   'P 1'
#
loop_
_entity.id
_entity.type
_entity.pdbx_description
1 polymer ?
#
loop_
_entity_poly.entity_id
_entity_poly.type
_entity_poly.pdbx_seq_one_letter_code
_entity_poly.pdbx_strand_id
1 'polypeptide(L)'
;MLEVESMKKKLLKNLRKKLKEAQEKDDLNGTLVKNFNLWRSASSDSLLNGEDWKDCAIEEKPDIYGKPVYIGVDLSRSEDLSSLGFIYPLEDAEENFYVDSHSFVGRKGGLENKIQRDKIDYKRLEQEGYCTITDKESGIINLQQVIDYMVDHITKNDLQVKGIFYDPYNISLFLNEIEKYGYPAFEVRQGVRTLSEPTKNFRLNVMDQRLLHTNNPLLNLAINNAILKKVNDTVQIDKDLNREKIDPIAAVMNAYTEAMYHYEQNETDWDAYYQSEDFGI
;
A
#
# COMPACT_ATOMS: atom_id res chain seq x y z
N MET A 1 -22.74 11.77 -27.70
CA MET A 1 -21.45 11.98 -28.40
C MET A 1 -20.88 13.39 -28.20
N LEU A 2 -21.66 14.46 -28.43
CA LEU A 2 -21.18 15.86 -28.26
C LEU A 2 -20.78 16.25 -26.82
N GLU A 3 -21.46 15.75 -25.79
CA GLU A 3 -21.11 16.00 -24.39
C GLU A 3 -19.77 15.39 -23.98
N VAL A 4 -19.49 14.15 -24.41
CA VAL A 4 -18.23 13.46 -24.12
C VAL A 4 -17.03 14.17 -24.77
N GLU A 5 -17.23 14.69 -25.97
CA GLU A 5 -16.20 15.47 -26.69
C GLU A 5 -15.93 16.85 -26.02
N SER A 6 -17.00 17.49 -25.53
CA SER A 6 -16.90 18.74 -24.74
C SER A 6 -16.15 18.48 -23.41
N MET A 7 -16.48 17.40 -22.71
CA MET A 7 -15.78 17.02 -21.47
C MET A 7 -14.30 16.70 -21.73
N LYS A 8 -13.97 15.95 -22.79
CA LYS A 8 -12.56 15.67 -23.17
C LYS A 8 -11.78 16.97 -23.45
N LYS A 9 -12.38 17.91 -24.20
CA LYS A 9 -11.75 19.20 -24.47
C LYS A 9 -11.50 20.03 -23.20
N LYS A 10 -12.45 20.03 -22.26
CA LYS A 10 -12.33 20.71 -20.96
C LYS A 10 -11.26 20.06 -20.09
N LEU A 11 -11.19 18.75 -20.05
CA LEU A 11 -10.17 17.96 -19.34
C LEU A 11 -8.77 18.27 -19.89
N LEU A 12 -8.57 18.19 -21.21
CA LEU A 12 -7.30 18.50 -21.87
C LEU A 12 -6.84 19.95 -21.62
N LYS A 13 -7.76 20.90 -21.60
CA LYS A 13 -7.46 22.32 -21.31
C LYS A 13 -6.98 22.47 -19.86
N ASN A 14 -7.62 21.80 -18.90
CA ASN A 14 -7.21 21.82 -17.50
C ASN A 14 -5.85 21.14 -17.28
N LEU A 15 -5.60 20.01 -17.93
CA LEU A 15 -4.31 19.32 -17.87
C LEU A 15 -3.17 20.17 -18.42
N ARG A 16 -3.37 20.82 -19.57
CA ARG A 16 -2.38 21.75 -20.14
C ARG A 16 -2.08 22.96 -19.23
N LYS A 17 -3.13 23.50 -18.57
CA LYS A 17 -2.96 24.58 -17.61
C LYS A 17 -2.11 24.14 -16.41
N LYS A 18 -2.41 22.97 -15.84
CA LYS A 18 -1.65 22.38 -14.72
C LYS A 18 -0.18 22.11 -15.08
N LEU A 19 0.09 21.63 -16.30
CA LEU A 19 1.45 21.44 -16.80
C LEU A 19 2.23 22.74 -16.84
N LYS A 20 1.61 23.80 -17.37
CA LYS A 20 2.25 25.11 -17.46
C LYS A 20 2.55 25.72 -16.08
N GLU A 21 1.57 25.64 -15.16
CA GLU A 21 1.75 26.08 -13.77
C GLU A 21 2.85 25.28 -13.04
N ALA A 22 2.99 23.99 -13.34
CA ALA A 22 4.02 23.14 -12.77
C ALA A 22 5.42 23.46 -13.31
N GLN A 23 5.54 23.79 -14.60
CA GLN A 23 6.79 24.24 -15.20
C GLN A 23 7.26 25.59 -14.59
N GLU A 24 6.31 26.51 -14.35
CA GLU A 24 6.60 27.82 -13.75
C GLU A 24 7.02 27.71 -12.26
N LYS A 25 6.62 26.64 -11.56
CA LYS A 25 6.89 26.39 -10.14
C LYS A 25 8.00 25.37 -9.86
N ASP A 26 8.68 24.88 -10.89
CA ASP A 26 9.69 23.82 -10.82
C ASP A 26 9.19 22.52 -10.14
N ASP A 27 7.86 22.28 -10.18
CA ASP A 27 7.19 21.08 -9.64
C ASP A 27 6.62 20.19 -10.78
N LEU A 28 7.37 20.08 -11.86
CA LEU A 28 6.92 19.35 -13.04
C LEU A 28 6.73 17.85 -12.71
N ASN A 29 7.68 17.25 -11.99
CA ASN A 29 7.67 15.83 -11.66
C ASN A 29 6.47 15.45 -10.79
N GLY A 30 6.18 16.19 -9.71
CA GLY A 30 5.01 15.95 -8.86
C GLY A 30 3.69 16.09 -9.63
N THR A 31 3.60 17.03 -10.56
CA THR A 31 2.41 17.22 -11.40
C THR A 31 2.26 16.12 -12.44
N LEU A 32 3.34 15.62 -13.03
CA LEU A 32 3.31 14.52 -13.98
C LEU A 32 2.84 13.20 -13.32
N VAL A 33 3.36 12.88 -12.15
CA VAL A 33 2.92 11.70 -11.39
C VAL A 33 1.43 11.81 -10.98
N LYS A 34 1.05 12.93 -10.34
CA LYS A 34 -0.29 13.09 -9.74
C LYS A 34 -1.43 13.31 -10.74
N ASN A 35 -1.15 13.91 -11.89
CA ASN A 35 -2.21 14.27 -12.85
C ASN A 35 -2.13 13.49 -14.17
N PHE A 36 -1.01 12.90 -14.48
CA PHE A 36 -0.76 12.20 -15.75
C PHE A 36 -0.38 10.73 -15.55
N ASN A 37 -0.27 10.28 -14.29
CA ASN A 37 0.18 8.92 -13.95
C ASN A 37 1.50 8.53 -14.64
N LEU A 38 2.39 9.51 -14.80
CA LEU A 38 3.71 9.30 -15.35
C LEU A 38 4.71 9.08 -14.22
N TRP A 39 5.51 8.05 -14.36
CA TRP A 39 6.50 7.67 -13.38
C TRP A 39 7.67 8.67 -13.34
N ARG A 40 8.14 8.96 -12.14
CA ARG A 40 9.32 9.77 -11.92
C ARG A 40 10.55 8.97 -12.31
N SER A 41 11.55 9.60 -12.97
CA SER A 41 12.86 8.99 -13.13
C SER A 41 13.41 8.62 -11.75
N ALA A 42 13.77 7.36 -11.55
CA ALA A 42 14.29 6.86 -10.28
C ALA A 42 15.55 7.65 -9.91
N SER A 43 15.56 8.23 -8.71
CA SER A 43 16.83 8.63 -8.09
C SER A 43 17.51 7.37 -7.55
N SER A 44 18.82 7.45 -7.29
CA SER A 44 19.57 6.33 -6.68
C SER A 44 18.98 5.86 -5.34
N ASP A 45 18.12 6.67 -4.74
CA ASP A 45 17.52 6.45 -3.43
C ASP A 45 16.02 6.17 -3.47
N SER A 46 15.41 6.07 -4.66
CA SER A 46 14.00 5.64 -4.79
C SER A 46 13.81 4.20 -4.34
N LEU A 47 12.65 3.89 -3.74
CA LEU A 47 12.31 2.51 -3.36
C LEU A 47 12.35 1.59 -4.58
N LEU A 48 11.71 1.98 -5.67
CA LEU A 48 11.62 1.23 -6.92
C LEU A 48 11.95 2.12 -8.11
N ASN A 49 12.37 1.50 -9.21
CA ASN A 49 12.24 2.09 -10.52
C ASN A 49 10.75 2.06 -10.93
N GLY A 50 10.24 3.18 -11.41
CA GLY A 50 8.81 3.27 -11.77
C GLY A 50 8.41 2.36 -12.93
N GLU A 51 9.32 2.00 -13.83
CA GLU A 51 9.04 1.06 -14.91
C GLU A 51 8.87 -0.35 -14.38
N ASP A 52 9.75 -0.81 -13.50
CA ASP A 52 9.67 -2.16 -12.90
C ASP A 52 8.32 -2.36 -12.17
N TRP A 53 7.89 -1.34 -11.40
CA TRP A 53 6.57 -1.39 -10.74
C TRP A 53 5.41 -1.41 -11.75
N LYS A 54 5.50 -0.64 -12.82
CA LYS A 54 4.49 -0.60 -13.87
C LYS A 54 4.36 -1.94 -14.60
N ASP A 55 5.47 -2.64 -14.80
CA ASP A 55 5.49 -3.94 -15.47
C ASP A 55 4.83 -5.06 -14.63
N CYS A 56 4.68 -4.83 -13.31
CA CYS A 56 3.92 -5.68 -12.39
C CYS A 56 2.39 -5.41 -12.44
N ALA A 57 1.94 -4.41 -13.21
CA ALA A 57 0.52 -4.04 -13.23
C ALA A 57 -0.30 -5.03 -14.07
N ILE A 58 -1.41 -5.49 -13.47
CA ILE A 58 -2.42 -6.32 -14.14
C ILE A 58 -3.71 -5.54 -14.34
N GLU A 59 -4.45 -5.87 -15.40
CA GLU A 59 -5.71 -5.18 -15.73
C GLU A 59 -6.86 -5.55 -14.80
N GLU A 60 -6.96 -6.84 -14.46
CA GLU A 60 -8.04 -7.39 -13.64
C GLU A 60 -7.51 -7.89 -12.30
N LYS A 61 -8.27 -7.59 -11.24
CA LYS A 61 -7.97 -8.11 -9.90
C LYS A 61 -8.13 -9.63 -9.90
N PRO A 62 -7.14 -10.39 -9.38
CA PRO A 62 -7.27 -11.83 -9.26
C PRO A 62 -8.40 -12.20 -8.27
N ASP A 63 -8.94 -13.39 -8.41
CA ASP A 63 -9.90 -13.92 -7.45
C ASP A 63 -9.18 -14.16 -6.11
N ILE A 64 -9.61 -13.39 -5.09
CA ILE A 64 -9.08 -13.45 -3.73
C ILE A 64 -9.98 -14.21 -2.77
N TYR A 65 -11.15 -14.72 -3.24
CA TYR A 65 -12.08 -15.41 -2.37
C TYR A 65 -11.47 -16.67 -1.75
N GLY A 66 -11.58 -16.80 -0.43
CA GLY A 66 -11.02 -17.91 0.35
C GLY A 66 -9.49 -17.93 0.44
N LYS A 67 -8.80 -16.93 -0.10
CA LYS A 67 -7.32 -16.90 -0.14
C LYS A 67 -6.70 -16.48 1.18
N PRO A 68 -5.45 -16.93 1.46
CA PRO A 68 -4.67 -16.39 2.55
C PRO A 68 -4.39 -14.90 2.33
N VAL A 69 -4.38 -14.13 3.44
CA VAL A 69 -4.05 -12.71 3.41
C VAL A 69 -3.17 -12.30 4.58
N TYR A 70 -2.15 -11.51 4.29
CA TYR A 70 -1.34 -10.77 5.25
C TYR A 70 -1.79 -9.31 5.21
N ILE A 71 -2.16 -8.76 6.37
CA ILE A 71 -2.72 -7.41 6.47
C ILE A 71 -1.74 -6.51 7.21
N GLY A 72 -1.31 -5.44 6.57
CA GLY A 72 -0.47 -4.43 7.20
C GLY A 72 -1.26 -3.21 7.60
N VAL A 73 -0.88 -2.58 8.70
CA VAL A 73 -1.56 -1.40 9.26
C VAL A 73 -0.55 -0.30 9.50
N ASP A 74 -0.82 0.90 8.98
CA ASP A 74 -0.11 2.13 9.29
C ASP A 74 -1.12 3.23 9.65
N LEU A 75 -1.19 3.60 10.94
CA LEU A 75 -2.18 4.54 11.48
C LEU A 75 -1.57 5.91 11.77
N SER A 76 -2.11 6.92 11.15
CA SER A 76 -1.81 8.33 11.43
C SER A 76 -2.79 8.93 12.46
N ARG A 77 -2.33 9.91 13.25
CA ARG A 77 -3.20 10.58 14.24
C ARG A 77 -4.13 11.64 13.68
N SER A 78 -3.75 12.40 12.64
CA SER A 78 -4.57 13.56 12.29
C SER A 78 -4.45 14.10 10.87
N GLU A 79 -3.29 14.17 10.25
CA GLU A 79 -3.09 14.90 8.98
C GLU A 79 -2.68 14.01 7.82
N ASP A 80 -1.98 12.91 8.12
CA ASP A 80 -1.58 11.93 7.12
C ASP A 80 -2.71 10.95 6.81
N LEU A 81 -2.49 10.05 5.89
CA LEU A 81 -3.39 8.95 5.65
C LEU A 81 -3.20 7.89 6.73
N SER A 82 -4.25 7.15 7.06
CA SER A 82 -4.10 5.81 7.64
C SER A 82 -4.32 4.81 6.53
N SER A 83 -3.56 3.74 6.50
CA SER A 83 -3.65 2.79 5.40
C SER A 83 -3.65 1.34 5.90
N LEU A 84 -4.42 0.51 5.20
CA LEU A 84 -4.34 -0.94 5.25
C LEU A 84 -3.63 -1.40 3.97
N GLY A 85 -2.64 -2.26 4.12
CA GLY A 85 -1.99 -2.97 3.03
C GLY A 85 -2.42 -4.42 3.03
N PHE A 86 -2.66 -5.00 1.88
CA PHE A 86 -3.09 -6.39 1.71
C PHE A 86 -2.12 -7.11 0.79
N ILE A 87 -1.65 -8.28 1.21
CA ILE A 87 -0.82 -9.15 0.40
C ILE A 87 -1.47 -10.52 0.36
N TYR A 88 -1.77 -10.97 -0.85
CA TYR A 88 -2.41 -12.24 -1.13
C TYR A 88 -1.42 -13.13 -1.87
N PRO A 89 -0.91 -14.20 -1.27
CA PRO A 89 -0.20 -15.23 -2.00
C PRO A 89 -1.14 -15.86 -3.04
N LEU A 90 -0.68 -15.94 -4.28
CA LEU A 90 -1.41 -16.60 -5.37
C LEU A 90 -0.88 -18.03 -5.50
N GLU A 91 -1.79 -18.99 -5.54
CA GLU A 91 -1.43 -20.40 -5.70
C GLU A 91 -1.18 -20.71 -7.17
N ASP A 92 -0.19 -20.02 -7.76
CA ASP A 92 0.28 -20.22 -9.13
C ASP A 92 1.69 -20.84 -9.15
N ALA A 93 2.12 -21.29 -10.32
CA ALA A 93 3.42 -21.95 -10.47
C ALA A 93 4.61 -20.99 -10.29
N GLU A 94 4.37 -19.69 -10.36
CA GLU A 94 5.38 -18.65 -10.24
C GLU A 94 5.48 -18.10 -8.80
N GLU A 95 4.60 -18.57 -7.87
CA GLU A 95 4.57 -18.11 -6.48
C GLU A 95 4.40 -16.59 -6.36
N ASN A 96 3.47 -16.04 -7.14
CA ASN A 96 3.20 -14.61 -7.18
C ASN A 96 2.42 -14.15 -5.95
N PHE A 97 2.56 -12.85 -5.66
CA PHE A 97 1.72 -12.16 -4.69
C PHE A 97 0.87 -11.10 -5.40
N TYR A 98 -0.38 -10.97 -5.01
CA TYR A 98 -1.18 -9.79 -5.35
C TYR A 98 -1.12 -8.80 -4.21
N VAL A 99 -0.83 -7.53 -4.53
CA VAL A 99 -0.67 -6.45 -3.55
C VAL A 99 -1.71 -5.37 -3.79
N ASP A 100 -2.41 -4.98 -2.73
CA ASP A 100 -3.40 -3.90 -2.76
C ASP A 100 -3.32 -3.07 -1.47
N SER A 101 -3.99 -1.93 -1.46
CA SER A 101 -4.11 -1.08 -0.26
C SER A 101 -5.41 -0.30 -0.26
N HIS A 102 -5.88 0.07 0.94
CA HIS A 102 -6.98 1.01 1.11
C HIS A 102 -6.59 2.08 2.11
N SER A 103 -6.88 3.34 1.79
CA SER A 103 -6.47 4.47 2.62
C SER A 103 -7.65 5.18 3.26
N PHE A 104 -7.45 5.69 4.47
CA PHE A 104 -8.44 6.48 5.19
C PHE A 104 -7.97 7.93 5.28
N VAL A 105 -8.84 8.85 4.92
CA VAL A 105 -8.51 10.26 4.70
C VAL A 105 -9.14 11.12 5.78
N GLY A 106 -8.31 11.73 6.63
CA GLY A 106 -8.77 12.77 7.53
C GLY A 106 -9.10 14.06 6.76
N ARG A 107 -10.06 14.84 7.29
CA ARG A 107 -10.48 16.13 6.72
C ARG A 107 -10.36 17.30 7.70
N LYS A 108 -9.48 17.19 8.70
CA LYS A 108 -9.20 18.27 9.63
C LYS A 108 -8.73 19.51 8.89
N GLY A 109 -9.31 20.67 9.19
CA GLY A 109 -9.05 21.91 8.45
C GLY A 109 -9.74 22.01 7.08
N GLY A 110 -10.62 21.07 6.75
CA GLY A 110 -11.41 21.05 5.52
C GLY A 110 -10.83 20.16 4.43
N LEU A 111 -11.69 19.34 3.82
CA LEU A 111 -11.30 18.40 2.76
C LEU A 111 -10.77 19.14 1.51
N GLU A 112 -11.38 20.27 1.14
CA GLU A 112 -10.94 21.05 -0.03
C GLU A 112 -9.50 21.57 0.15
N ASN A 113 -9.19 22.06 1.36
CA ASN A 113 -7.83 22.51 1.70
C ASN A 113 -6.83 21.36 1.61
N LYS A 114 -7.21 20.15 2.08
CA LYS A 114 -6.38 18.95 1.97
C LYS A 114 -6.16 18.55 0.52
N ILE A 115 -7.21 18.53 -0.30
CA ILE A 115 -7.13 18.26 -1.75
C ILE A 115 -6.18 19.22 -2.44
N GLN A 116 -6.27 20.52 -2.12
CA GLN A 116 -5.39 21.53 -2.70
C GLN A 116 -3.93 21.38 -2.26
N ARG A 117 -3.71 21.11 -0.98
CA ARG A 117 -2.36 20.92 -0.40
C ARG A 117 -1.70 19.67 -0.97
N ASP A 118 -2.40 18.52 -0.89
CA ASP A 118 -1.86 17.22 -1.29
C ASP A 118 -1.92 17.03 -2.82
N LYS A 119 -2.66 17.88 -3.53
CA LYS A 119 -2.92 17.81 -4.99
C LYS A 119 -3.53 16.45 -5.41
N ILE A 120 -4.32 15.85 -4.54
CA ILE A 120 -4.99 14.55 -4.72
C ILE A 120 -6.49 14.77 -4.65
N ASP A 121 -7.23 14.30 -5.63
CA ASP A 121 -8.70 14.34 -5.64
C ASP A 121 -9.28 13.16 -4.84
N TYR A 122 -9.26 13.28 -3.52
CA TYR A 122 -9.74 12.23 -2.61
C TYR A 122 -11.23 11.90 -2.82
N LYS A 123 -12.04 12.87 -3.27
CA LYS A 123 -13.47 12.61 -3.54
C LYS A 123 -13.65 11.62 -4.68
N ARG A 124 -12.88 11.82 -5.76
CA ARG A 124 -12.87 10.89 -6.88
C ARG A 124 -12.35 9.52 -6.48
N LEU A 125 -11.24 9.48 -5.72
CA LEU A 125 -10.64 8.23 -5.29
C LEU A 125 -11.55 7.45 -4.32
N GLU A 126 -12.36 8.12 -3.51
CA GLU A 126 -13.39 7.48 -2.69
C GLU A 126 -14.48 6.85 -3.55
N GLN A 127 -14.98 7.57 -4.57
CA GLN A 127 -15.96 7.04 -5.52
C GLN A 127 -15.44 5.84 -6.32
N GLU A 128 -14.14 5.83 -6.61
CA GLU A 128 -13.44 4.73 -7.29
C GLU A 128 -13.06 3.58 -6.33
N GLY A 129 -13.29 3.73 -5.01
CA GLY A 129 -13.08 2.68 -4.00
C GLY A 129 -11.66 2.57 -3.44
N TYR A 130 -10.76 3.52 -3.73
CA TYR A 130 -9.36 3.49 -3.27
C TYR A 130 -9.14 4.07 -1.87
N CYS A 131 -10.09 4.85 -1.37
CA CYS A 131 -10.02 5.40 -0.02
C CYS A 131 -11.39 5.61 0.59
N THR A 132 -11.41 5.86 1.90
CA THR A 132 -12.59 6.27 2.67
C THR A 132 -12.29 7.60 3.34
N ILE A 133 -13.12 8.62 3.10
CA ILE A 133 -13.01 9.91 3.79
C ILE A 133 -13.72 9.80 5.14
N THR A 134 -13.08 10.30 6.21
CA THR A 134 -13.67 10.22 7.55
C THR A 134 -15.03 10.90 7.64
N ASP A 135 -15.97 10.22 8.28
CA ASP A 135 -17.31 10.72 8.60
C ASP A 135 -17.32 11.63 9.85
N LYS A 136 -16.28 11.55 10.70
CA LYS A 136 -16.20 12.34 11.93
C LYS A 136 -16.24 13.84 11.65
N GLU A 137 -17.10 14.57 12.40
CA GLU A 137 -17.21 16.02 12.33
C GLU A 137 -15.88 16.74 12.65
N SER A 138 -15.11 16.19 13.59
CA SER A 138 -13.78 16.69 13.95
C SER A 138 -12.76 16.64 12.81
N GLY A 139 -13.05 15.85 11.76
CA GLY A 139 -12.18 15.64 10.62
C GLY A 139 -10.96 14.74 10.89
N ILE A 140 -10.82 14.19 12.10
CA ILE A 140 -9.80 13.16 12.37
C ILE A 140 -10.25 11.83 11.81
N ILE A 141 -9.32 10.95 11.49
CA ILE A 141 -9.64 9.62 10.97
C ILE A 141 -10.49 8.86 12.00
N ASN A 142 -11.58 8.27 11.52
CA ASN A 142 -12.44 7.43 12.33
C ASN A 142 -11.87 6.01 12.37
N LEU A 143 -11.31 5.63 13.49
CA LEU A 143 -10.73 4.30 13.68
C LEU A 143 -11.75 3.18 13.47
N GLN A 144 -13.03 3.41 13.82
CA GLN A 144 -14.07 2.42 13.58
C GLN A 144 -14.29 2.16 12.09
N GLN A 145 -14.22 3.19 11.23
CA GLN A 145 -14.30 2.99 9.79
C GLN A 145 -13.13 2.14 9.26
N VAL A 146 -11.92 2.27 9.84
CA VAL A 146 -10.77 1.44 9.47
C VAL A 146 -11.03 -0.02 9.80
N ILE A 147 -11.53 -0.28 11.01
CA ILE A 147 -11.82 -1.63 11.50
C ILE A 147 -12.98 -2.25 10.71
N ASP A 148 -14.07 -1.52 10.54
CA ASP A 148 -15.25 -2.00 9.81
C ASP A 148 -14.89 -2.36 8.37
N TYR A 149 -14.10 -1.51 7.69
CA TYR A 149 -13.63 -1.81 6.35
C TYR A 149 -12.80 -3.10 6.29
N MET A 150 -11.84 -3.25 7.23
CA MET A 150 -10.99 -4.43 7.28
C MET A 150 -11.80 -5.71 7.53
N VAL A 151 -12.68 -5.68 8.53
CA VAL A 151 -13.53 -6.83 8.90
C VAL A 151 -14.51 -7.18 7.76
N ASP A 152 -15.13 -6.17 7.17
CA ASP A 152 -16.01 -6.33 6.01
C ASP A 152 -15.27 -6.94 4.81
N HIS A 153 -14.04 -6.48 4.56
CA HIS A 153 -13.21 -6.98 3.47
C HIS A 153 -12.83 -8.45 3.68
N ILE A 154 -12.43 -8.81 4.90
CA ILE A 154 -12.15 -10.20 5.29
C ILE A 154 -13.39 -11.08 5.12
N THR A 155 -14.52 -10.63 5.68
CA THR A 155 -15.76 -11.43 5.72
C THR A 155 -16.36 -11.62 4.33
N LYS A 156 -16.42 -10.55 3.52
CA LYS A 156 -17.01 -10.60 2.17
C LYS A 156 -16.25 -11.50 1.20
N ASN A 157 -14.94 -11.62 1.41
CA ASN A 157 -14.07 -12.43 0.57
C ASN A 157 -13.67 -13.76 1.22
N ASP A 158 -14.23 -14.10 2.39
CA ASP A 158 -13.93 -15.32 3.15
C ASP A 158 -12.41 -15.53 3.35
N LEU A 159 -11.68 -14.46 3.65
CA LEU A 159 -10.22 -14.46 3.67
C LEU A 159 -9.65 -15.21 4.87
N GLN A 160 -8.58 -15.96 4.63
CA GLN A 160 -7.80 -16.64 5.66
C GLN A 160 -6.71 -15.70 6.19
N VAL A 161 -7.00 -14.98 7.29
CA VAL A 161 -6.06 -14.01 7.87
C VAL A 161 -4.86 -14.73 8.47
N LYS A 162 -3.68 -14.57 7.85
CA LYS A 162 -2.40 -15.08 8.37
C LYS A 162 -1.85 -14.21 9.50
N GLY A 163 -2.13 -12.93 9.48
CA GLY A 163 -1.78 -11.98 10.54
C GLY A 163 -2.10 -10.54 10.17
N ILE A 164 -2.22 -9.72 11.22
CA ILE A 164 -2.30 -8.26 11.12
C ILE A 164 -1.00 -7.69 11.65
N PHE A 165 -0.23 -7.02 10.78
CA PHE A 165 1.12 -6.52 11.04
C PHE A 165 1.10 -5.01 11.16
N TYR A 166 1.55 -4.47 12.30
CA TYR A 166 1.36 -3.07 12.63
C TYR A 166 2.60 -2.38 13.19
N ASP A 167 2.74 -1.09 12.88
CA ASP A 167 3.66 -0.19 13.57
C ASP A 167 3.13 0.02 15.02
N PRO A 168 3.93 -0.21 16.08
CA PRO A 168 3.48 -0.07 17.47
C PRO A 168 3.05 1.35 17.84
N TYR A 169 3.37 2.33 17.01
CA TYR A 169 3.01 3.72 17.28
C TYR A 169 1.51 3.96 17.07
N ASN A 170 0.83 4.48 18.09
CA ASN A 170 -0.60 4.86 18.10
C ASN A 170 -1.63 3.72 17.85
N ILE A 171 -1.27 2.48 18.05
CA ILE A 171 -2.07 1.32 17.66
C ILE A 171 -3.01 0.78 18.77
N SER A 172 -2.81 1.17 20.03
CA SER A 172 -3.46 0.53 21.19
C SER A 172 -4.99 0.46 21.09
N LEU A 173 -5.65 1.52 20.62
CA LEU A 173 -7.11 1.52 20.47
C LEU A 173 -7.56 0.57 19.35
N PHE A 174 -6.80 0.48 18.28
CA PHE A 174 -7.06 -0.45 17.20
C PHE A 174 -6.93 -1.90 17.67
N LEU A 175 -5.87 -2.22 18.40
CA LEU A 175 -5.63 -3.56 18.95
C LEU A 175 -6.76 -4.02 19.88
N ASN A 176 -7.19 -3.15 20.79
CA ASN A 176 -8.29 -3.47 21.70
C ASN A 176 -9.59 -3.80 20.96
N GLU A 177 -9.84 -3.17 19.82
CA GLU A 177 -11.04 -3.45 19.03
C GLU A 177 -10.90 -4.73 18.21
N ILE A 178 -9.76 -4.96 17.54
CA ILE A 178 -9.57 -6.14 16.69
C ILE A 178 -9.42 -7.44 17.50
N GLU A 179 -8.98 -7.36 18.76
CA GLU A 179 -8.92 -8.51 19.67
C GLU A 179 -10.29 -9.23 19.79
N LYS A 180 -11.38 -8.49 19.66
CA LYS A 180 -12.75 -9.03 19.69
C LYS A 180 -13.06 -9.98 18.54
N TYR A 181 -12.32 -9.86 17.44
CA TYR A 181 -12.49 -10.69 16.24
C TYR A 181 -11.56 -11.91 16.23
N GLY A 182 -10.60 -11.99 17.16
CA GLY A 182 -9.69 -13.12 17.29
C GLY A 182 -8.64 -13.25 16.21
N TYR A 183 -8.38 -12.18 15.43
CA TYR A 183 -7.32 -12.21 14.43
C TYR A 183 -5.94 -12.12 15.08
N PRO A 184 -4.95 -12.91 14.63
CA PRO A 184 -3.58 -12.79 15.12
C PRO A 184 -2.98 -11.44 14.72
N ALA A 185 -2.36 -10.74 15.70
CA ALA A 185 -1.79 -9.42 15.48
C ALA A 185 -0.34 -9.38 15.96
N PHE A 186 0.56 -8.82 15.13
CA PHE A 186 2.01 -8.83 15.33
C PHE A 186 2.61 -7.44 15.19
N GLU A 187 3.48 -7.09 16.14
CA GLU A 187 4.23 -5.84 16.12
C GLU A 187 5.37 -5.91 15.08
N VAL A 188 5.42 -4.91 14.21
CA VAL A 188 6.54 -4.69 13.29
C VAL A 188 7.35 -3.50 13.78
N ARG A 189 8.52 -3.76 14.37
CA ARG A 189 9.43 -2.72 14.83
C ARG A 189 9.98 -1.93 13.67
N GLN A 190 9.79 -0.61 13.70
CA GLN A 190 10.23 0.30 12.66
C GLN A 190 11.73 0.57 12.76
N GLY A 191 12.53 -0.15 12.00
CA GLY A 191 13.98 0.02 11.97
C GLY A 191 14.67 -0.87 10.96
N VAL A 192 15.92 -0.52 10.63
CA VAL A 192 16.72 -1.24 9.60
C VAL A 192 16.89 -2.73 9.88
N ARG A 193 16.90 -3.14 11.15
CA ARG A 193 17.04 -4.56 11.51
C ARG A 193 15.85 -5.39 11.07
N THR A 194 14.64 -4.82 11.16
CA THR A 194 13.39 -5.49 10.79
C THR A 194 13.06 -5.29 9.32
N LEU A 195 13.24 -4.07 8.81
CA LEU A 195 12.72 -3.69 7.50
C LEU A 195 13.73 -3.83 6.35
N SER A 196 15.03 -4.03 6.62
CA SER A 196 16.01 -4.06 5.55
C SER A 196 15.85 -5.26 4.63
N GLU A 197 15.70 -6.45 5.18
CA GLU A 197 15.53 -7.66 4.39
C GLU A 197 14.22 -7.66 3.60
N PRO A 198 13.04 -7.38 4.21
CA PRO A 198 11.79 -7.21 3.48
C PRO A 198 11.88 -6.16 2.38
N THR A 199 12.57 -5.03 2.61
CA THR A 199 12.72 -3.99 1.58
C THR A 199 13.56 -4.48 0.40
N LYS A 200 14.65 -5.22 0.64
CA LYS A 200 15.47 -5.81 -0.42
C LYS A 200 14.69 -6.87 -1.21
N ASN A 201 14.03 -7.78 -0.49
CA ASN A 201 13.25 -8.85 -1.08
C ASN A 201 12.06 -8.32 -1.89
N PHE A 202 11.34 -7.32 -1.38
CA PHE A 202 10.26 -6.63 -2.11
C PHE A 202 10.75 -6.08 -3.44
N ARG A 203 11.91 -5.42 -3.45
CA ARG A 203 12.52 -4.87 -4.68
C ARG A 203 12.87 -5.96 -5.68
N LEU A 204 13.45 -7.08 -5.24
CA LEU A 204 13.78 -8.21 -6.10
C LEU A 204 12.51 -8.82 -6.71
N ASN A 205 11.48 -9.07 -5.89
CA ASN A 205 10.24 -9.63 -6.38
C ASN A 205 9.47 -8.70 -7.35
N VAL A 206 9.64 -7.37 -7.23
CA VAL A 206 9.15 -6.43 -8.24
C VAL A 206 9.95 -6.56 -9.55
N MET A 207 11.29 -6.63 -9.47
CA MET A 207 12.13 -6.80 -10.68
C MET A 207 11.83 -8.13 -11.38
N ASP A 208 11.52 -9.18 -10.62
CA ASP A 208 11.14 -10.50 -11.13
C ASP A 208 9.64 -10.59 -11.50
N GLN A 209 8.90 -9.48 -11.43
CA GLN A 209 7.45 -9.38 -11.73
C GLN A 209 6.57 -10.33 -10.91
N ARG A 210 6.99 -10.66 -9.69
CA ARG A 210 6.26 -11.55 -8.77
C ARG A 210 5.31 -10.81 -7.81
N LEU A 211 5.32 -9.47 -7.80
CA LEU A 211 4.43 -8.63 -6.98
C LEU A 211 3.39 -7.93 -7.87
N LEU A 212 2.32 -8.64 -8.18
CA LEU A 212 1.26 -8.15 -9.06
C LEU A 212 0.37 -7.13 -8.34
N HIS A 213 -0.08 -6.11 -9.06
CA HIS A 213 -1.01 -5.11 -8.52
C HIS A 213 -1.96 -4.57 -9.61
N THR A 214 -3.13 -4.12 -9.20
CA THR A 214 -3.97 -3.24 -10.03
C THR A 214 -3.53 -1.78 -9.86
N ASN A 215 -3.89 -0.92 -10.80
CA ASN A 215 -3.48 0.49 -10.80
C ASN A 215 -4.16 1.32 -9.68
N ASN A 216 -3.93 0.97 -8.41
CA ASN A 216 -4.34 1.76 -7.26
C ASN A 216 -3.56 3.09 -7.21
N PRO A 217 -4.21 4.27 -7.44
CA PRO A 217 -3.50 5.53 -7.58
C PRO A 217 -2.78 5.98 -6.30
N LEU A 218 -3.31 5.63 -5.11
CA LEU A 218 -2.69 5.99 -3.83
C LEU A 218 -1.47 5.13 -3.53
N LEU A 219 -1.53 3.84 -3.83
CA LEU A 219 -0.38 2.95 -3.70
C LEU A 219 0.72 3.33 -4.70
N ASN A 220 0.36 3.57 -5.95
CA ASN A 220 1.29 4.02 -6.99
C ASN A 220 1.98 5.34 -6.58
N LEU A 221 1.22 6.30 -6.05
CA LEU A 221 1.78 7.55 -5.54
C LEU A 221 2.75 7.30 -4.38
N ALA A 222 2.38 6.43 -3.43
CA ALA A 222 3.21 6.11 -2.28
C ALA A 222 4.53 5.44 -2.70
N ILE A 223 4.50 4.52 -3.64
CA ILE A 223 5.70 3.89 -4.23
C ILE A 223 6.61 4.94 -4.87
N ASN A 224 6.05 5.86 -5.66
CA ASN A 224 6.83 6.93 -6.31
C ASN A 224 7.45 7.92 -5.31
N ASN A 225 6.79 8.13 -4.18
CA ASN A 225 7.27 9.04 -3.15
C ASN A 225 8.32 8.38 -2.24
N ALA A 226 8.32 7.06 -2.12
CA ALA A 226 9.13 6.34 -1.17
C ALA A 226 10.63 6.45 -1.48
N ILE A 227 11.38 7.02 -0.54
CA ILE A 227 12.83 7.19 -0.59
C ILE A 227 13.47 6.23 0.40
N LEU A 228 14.58 5.62 0.01
CA LEU A 228 15.35 4.71 0.84
C LEU A 228 16.41 5.46 1.65
N LYS A 229 16.50 5.13 2.92
CA LYS A 229 17.64 5.37 3.75
C LYS A 229 18.60 4.18 3.68
N LYS A 230 19.83 4.46 3.29
CA LYS A 230 20.90 3.45 3.22
C LYS A 230 21.88 3.70 4.36
N VAL A 231 22.14 2.69 5.17
CA VAL A 231 23.16 2.73 6.23
C VAL A 231 23.97 1.45 6.13
N ASN A 232 25.21 1.56 5.67
CA ASN A 232 26.05 0.42 5.29
C ASN A 232 25.29 -0.48 4.28
N ASP A 233 25.17 -1.78 4.54
CA ASP A 233 24.47 -2.75 3.69
C ASP A 233 22.96 -2.86 3.98
N THR A 234 22.44 -2.02 4.87
CA THR A 234 21.02 -2.02 5.22
C THR A 234 20.25 -0.92 4.50
N VAL A 235 18.98 -1.20 4.16
CA VAL A 235 18.09 -0.26 3.50
C VAL A 235 16.71 -0.32 4.14
N GLN A 236 16.02 0.81 4.21
CA GLN A 236 14.62 0.88 4.60
C GLN A 236 13.96 2.12 3.99
N ILE A 237 12.64 2.15 3.94
CA ILE A 237 11.91 3.38 3.60
C ILE A 237 12.16 4.40 4.71
N ASP A 238 12.62 5.59 4.35
CA ASP A 238 12.88 6.67 5.29
C ASP A 238 11.61 7.50 5.52
N LYS A 239 10.95 7.30 6.66
CA LYS A 239 9.75 8.09 7.02
C LYS A 239 10.08 9.56 7.30
N ASP A 240 11.29 9.91 7.70
CA ASP A 240 11.69 11.29 8.06
C ASP A 240 12.02 12.14 6.83
N LEU A 241 12.63 11.55 5.81
CA LEU A 241 12.95 12.22 4.55
C LEU A 241 11.73 12.33 3.62
N ASN A 242 10.76 11.45 3.81
CA ASN A 242 9.53 11.44 3.02
C ASN A 242 8.55 12.51 3.55
N ARG A 243 8.56 13.69 2.94
CA ARG A 243 7.58 14.76 3.21
C ARG A 243 6.23 14.52 2.55
N GLU A 244 6.13 13.50 1.71
CA GLU A 244 4.94 13.16 0.94
C GLU A 244 4.32 11.84 1.45
N LYS A 245 3.09 11.55 0.99
CA LYS A 245 2.31 10.40 1.45
C LYS A 245 2.95 9.07 1.04
N ILE A 246 3.36 8.28 2.03
CA ILE A 246 3.91 6.94 1.88
C ILE A 246 3.13 5.90 2.69
N ASP A 247 2.08 6.29 3.37
CA ASP A 247 1.29 5.43 4.28
C ASP A 247 0.82 4.12 3.61
N PRO A 248 0.35 4.11 2.33
CA PRO A 248 -0.03 2.88 1.65
C PRO A 248 1.11 1.87 1.53
N ILE A 249 2.30 2.31 1.11
CA ILE A 249 3.44 1.41 0.99
C ILE A 249 4.02 1.04 2.36
N ALA A 250 3.94 1.91 3.37
CA ALA A 250 4.36 1.58 4.72
C ALA A 250 3.48 0.45 5.30
N ALA A 251 2.15 0.52 5.09
CA ALA A 251 1.24 -0.55 5.48
C ALA A 251 1.54 -1.85 4.72
N VAL A 252 1.74 -1.81 3.41
CA VAL A 252 2.15 -2.98 2.61
C VAL A 252 3.45 -3.57 3.15
N MET A 253 4.46 -2.76 3.46
CA MET A 253 5.74 -3.24 3.98
C MET A 253 5.60 -3.90 5.36
N ASN A 254 4.69 -3.43 6.22
CA ASN A 254 4.40 -4.11 7.48
C ASN A 254 3.89 -5.55 7.24
N ALA A 255 2.95 -5.76 6.31
CA ALA A 255 2.49 -7.10 5.94
C ALA A 255 3.59 -7.94 5.28
N TYR A 256 4.43 -7.31 4.47
CA TYR A 256 5.46 -7.99 3.68
C TYR A 256 6.58 -8.57 4.55
N THR A 257 6.77 -8.06 5.77
CA THR A 257 7.76 -8.63 6.70
C THR A 257 7.58 -10.12 6.95
N GLU A 258 6.37 -10.61 6.85
CA GLU A 258 6.03 -12.01 7.07
C GLU A 258 5.56 -12.70 5.77
N ALA A 259 4.83 -11.96 4.92
CA ALA A 259 4.34 -12.51 3.66
C ALA A 259 5.45 -13.05 2.76
N MET A 260 6.64 -12.43 2.78
CA MET A 260 7.78 -12.86 1.95
C MET A 260 8.24 -14.29 2.21
N TYR A 261 7.93 -14.85 3.38
CA TYR A 261 8.27 -16.23 3.75
C TYR A 261 7.16 -17.23 3.46
N HIS A 262 6.05 -16.80 2.85
CA HIS A 262 4.86 -17.64 2.67
C HIS A 262 5.17 -18.97 1.96
N TYR A 263 5.91 -18.91 0.89
CA TYR A 263 6.22 -20.09 0.07
C TYR A 263 7.34 -20.94 0.69
N GLU A 264 8.30 -20.32 1.38
CA GLU A 264 9.36 -21.04 2.10
C GLU A 264 8.81 -21.90 3.23
N GLN A 265 7.75 -21.44 3.93
CA GLN A 265 7.13 -22.18 5.03
C GLN A 265 6.33 -23.38 4.55
N ASN A 266 5.87 -23.37 3.29
CA ASN A 266 5.10 -24.49 2.73
C ASN A 266 5.99 -25.61 2.15
N GLU A 267 7.29 -25.37 1.95
CA GLU A 267 8.21 -26.40 1.41
C GLU A 267 8.62 -27.48 2.41
N THR A 268 8.44 -27.23 3.71
CA THR A 268 8.87 -28.19 4.74
C THR A 268 7.68 -28.63 5.59
N ASP A 269 6.95 -29.65 5.15
CA ASP A 269 6.09 -30.44 6.02
C ASP A 269 6.98 -31.28 6.95
N TRP A 270 7.38 -30.65 8.06
CA TRP A 270 8.21 -31.34 9.07
C TRP A 270 7.53 -32.57 9.64
N ASP A 271 6.20 -32.60 9.72
CA ASP A 271 5.45 -33.79 10.20
C ASP A 271 5.54 -34.94 9.19
N ALA A 272 5.44 -34.63 7.89
CA ALA A 272 5.68 -35.61 6.84
C ALA A 272 7.15 -36.07 6.80
N TYR A 273 8.11 -35.16 7.03
CA TYR A 273 9.53 -35.50 7.11
C TYR A 273 9.85 -36.38 8.32
N TYR A 274 9.31 -36.09 9.50
CA TYR A 274 9.49 -36.94 10.70
C TYR A 274 8.76 -38.29 10.63
N GLN A 275 7.73 -38.42 9.79
CA GLN A 275 7.00 -39.66 9.53
C GLN A 275 7.57 -40.47 8.36
N SER A 276 8.54 -39.89 7.59
CA SER A 276 9.18 -40.60 6.49
C SER A 276 10.13 -41.69 7.00
N GLU A 277 10.26 -42.76 6.22
CA GLU A 277 11.17 -43.89 6.51
C GLU A 277 12.65 -43.44 6.56
N ASP A 278 12.99 -42.27 6.00
CA ASP A 278 14.33 -41.72 6.01
C ASP A 278 14.75 -41.14 7.38
N PHE A 279 13.81 -40.98 8.33
CA PHE A 279 14.10 -40.51 9.69
C PHE A 279 14.45 -41.65 10.67
N GLY A 280 14.47 -42.89 10.21
CA GLY A 280 14.80 -44.05 11.01
C GLY A 280 16.19 -44.60 10.69
N ILE A 281 17.20 -44.23 11.51
CA ILE A 281 18.45 -44.98 11.65
C ILE A 281 18.38 -45.77 12.96
#